data_81584b25f2bc87959f8ccf2c761cbcde
#
_entry.id   81584b25f2bc87959f8ccf2c761cbcde
#
_cell.length_a   1.000
_cell.length_b   1.000
_cell.length_c   1.000
_cell.angle_alpha   90.00
_cell.angle_beta   90.00
_cell.angle_gamma   90.00
#
_symmetry.space_group_name_H-M   'P 1'
#
loop_
_entity.id
_entity.type
_entity.pdbx_description
1 polymer ?
#
loop_
_entity_poly.entity_id
_entity_poly.type
_entity_poly.pdbx_seq_one_letter_code
_entity_poly.pdbx_strand_id
1 'polypeptide(L)'
;MLLDLSKIIDMPGASIDFSVSLDLSDLEFGSCAPLKAPVTCEGTVRNTAGVLMTKGTIHAHLDAVCDRCGEDYEDDIEYPLDVVLVTELADEDHEDEGIFPLEGNFADMDEIIRTVFILNMDTKFLCSDDCLGLCCGCGVNLNREACRCKKEIDPRFAALQQLLNQ
;
A
#
# COMPACT_ATOMS: atom_id res chain seq x y z
N MET A 1 8.01 18.09 -3.49
CA MET A 1 7.98 18.86 -4.78
C MET A 1 6.68 19.63 -4.84
N LEU A 2 6.79 20.97 -4.93
CA LEU A 2 5.62 21.83 -5.09
C LEU A 2 5.23 21.92 -6.57
N LEU A 3 4.02 21.48 -6.89
CA LEU A 3 3.44 21.54 -8.24
C LEU A 3 2.61 22.80 -8.35
N ASP A 4 2.99 23.70 -9.29
CA ASP A 4 2.25 24.95 -9.58
C ASP A 4 1.01 24.67 -10.44
N LEU A 5 -0.16 24.87 -9.87
CA LEU A 5 -1.47 24.68 -10.51
C LEU A 5 -2.13 25.97 -10.98
N SER A 6 -1.46 27.13 -10.85
CA SER A 6 -2.01 28.45 -11.21
C SER A 6 -2.60 28.50 -12.62
N LYS A 7 -2.06 27.70 -13.55
CA LYS A 7 -2.51 27.68 -14.95
C LYS A 7 -3.80 26.91 -15.18
N ILE A 8 -4.16 26.00 -14.26
CA ILE A 8 -5.30 25.10 -14.45
C ILE A 8 -6.44 25.35 -13.47
N ILE A 9 -6.17 26.03 -12.33
CA ILE A 9 -7.19 26.30 -11.29
C ILE A 9 -8.42 26.99 -11.89
N ASP A 10 -8.22 28.03 -12.70
CA ASP A 10 -9.30 28.82 -13.29
C ASP A 10 -9.73 28.34 -14.70
N MET A 11 -9.19 27.22 -15.17
CA MET A 11 -9.43 26.71 -16.52
C MET A 11 -10.06 25.30 -16.48
N PRO A 12 -11.41 25.19 -16.46
CA PRO A 12 -12.08 23.90 -16.53
C PRO A 12 -11.67 23.09 -17.77
N GLY A 13 -11.33 21.82 -17.56
CA GLY A 13 -10.85 20.92 -18.61
C GLY A 13 -9.34 20.93 -18.83
N ALA A 14 -8.60 21.89 -18.28
CA ALA A 14 -7.15 21.90 -18.35
C ALA A 14 -6.51 20.80 -17.47
N SER A 15 -5.33 20.36 -17.85
CA SER A 15 -4.57 19.35 -17.12
C SER A 15 -3.08 19.65 -17.15
N ILE A 16 -2.37 19.11 -16.17
CA ILE A 16 -0.92 19.17 -16.01
C ILE A 16 -0.41 17.78 -15.65
N ASP A 17 0.58 17.29 -16.36
CA ASP A 17 1.24 16.02 -16.05
C ASP A 17 2.39 16.25 -15.08
N PHE A 18 2.64 15.27 -14.21
CA PHE A 18 3.76 15.31 -13.27
C PHE A 18 4.44 13.94 -13.17
N SER A 19 5.73 13.98 -12.82
CA SER A 19 6.52 12.81 -12.46
C SER A 19 7.39 13.19 -11.27
N VAL A 20 7.29 12.40 -10.21
CA VAL A 20 7.97 12.64 -8.92
C VAL A 20 8.77 11.41 -8.55
N SER A 21 9.95 11.64 -7.98
CA SER A 21 10.77 10.59 -7.37
C SER A 21 11.05 10.99 -5.93
N LEU A 22 10.63 10.16 -4.97
CA LEU A 22 10.63 10.47 -3.55
C LEU A 22 11.43 9.42 -2.77
N ASP A 23 12.34 9.88 -1.93
CA ASP A 23 13.05 9.00 -0.99
C ASP A 23 12.18 8.80 0.27
N LEU A 24 11.74 7.56 0.48
CA LEU A 24 10.96 7.14 1.64
C LEU A 24 11.72 6.11 2.49
N SER A 25 13.04 6.11 2.44
CA SER A 25 13.90 5.19 3.22
C SER A 25 13.80 5.37 4.74
N ASP A 26 13.17 6.46 5.19
CA ASP A 26 12.85 6.74 6.59
C ASP A 26 11.62 6.00 7.11
N LEU A 27 10.82 5.40 6.23
CA LEU A 27 9.63 4.65 6.61
C LEU A 27 9.97 3.20 6.96
N GLU A 28 9.32 2.71 8.02
CA GLU A 28 9.44 1.32 8.48
C GLU A 28 8.07 0.66 8.46
N PHE A 29 7.97 -0.47 7.77
CA PHE A 29 6.74 -1.25 7.64
C PHE A 29 6.97 -2.70 8.05
N GLY A 30 6.56 -3.08 9.27
CA GLY A 30 6.52 -4.46 9.74
C GLY A 30 7.74 -5.32 9.33
N SER A 31 7.50 -6.33 8.51
CA SER A 31 8.53 -7.25 7.97
C SER A 31 9.19 -6.77 6.67
N CYS A 32 8.90 -5.54 6.22
CA CYS A 32 9.55 -4.91 5.08
C CYS A 32 10.85 -4.23 5.51
N ALA A 33 11.91 -4.42 4.76
CA ALA A 33 13.14 -3.66 4.94
C ALA A 33 12.92 -2.19 4.51
N PRO A 34 13.71 -1.23 5.04
CA PRO A 34 13.66 0.14 4.57
C PRO A 34 13.83 0.22 3.05
N LEU A 35 13.03 1.07 2.40
CA LEU A 35 13.05 1.23 0.95
C LEU A 35 14.44 1.69 0.48
N LYS A 36 15.10 0.90 -0.36
CA LYS A 36 16.45 1.20 -0.90
C LYS A 36 16.38 2.04 -2.16
N ALA A 37 15.32 1.84 -2.94
CA ALA A 37 15.08 2.58 -4.17
C ALA A 37 14.06 3.69 -3.91
N PRO A 38 14.17 4.84 -4.60
CA PRO A 38 13.17 5.88 -4.49
C PRO A 38 11.82 5.40 -5.03
N VAL A 39 10.75 5.80 -4.35
CA VAL A 39 9.37 5.63 -4.83
C VAL A 39 9.14 6.61 -5.96
N THR A 40 8.57 6.15 -7.06
CA THR A 40 8.24 6.99 -8.21
C THR A 40 6.74 7.10 -8.37
N CYS A 41 6.27 8.27 -8.79
CA CYS A 41 4.87 8.51 -9.06
C CYS A 41 4.72 9.32 -10.35
N GLU A 42 3.88 8.84 -11.24
CA GLU A 42 3.54 9.53 -12.48
C GLU A 42 2.03 9.71 -12.56
N GLY A 43 1.60 10.88 -13.01
CA GLY A 43 0.18 11.17 -13.09
C GLY A 43 -0.15 12.51 -13.68
N THR A 44 -1.44 12.86 -13.58
CA THR A 44 -2.01 14.08 -14.15
C THR A 44 -2.95 14.71 -13.14
N VAL A 45 -2.83 16.02 -12.95
CA VAL A 45 -3.83 16.84 -12.25
C VAL A 45 -4.73 17.47 -13.31
N ARG A 46 -6.04 17.30 -13.17
CA ARG A 46 -7.04 17.82 -14.09
C ARG A 46 -8.09 18.65 -13.36
N ASN A 47 -8.39 19.82 -13.92
CA ASN A 47 -9.54 20.61 -13.47
C ASN A 47 -10.83 20.07 -14.12
N THR A 48 -11.70 19.45 -13.33
CA THR A 48 -13.00 18.96 -13.76
C THR A 48 -14.09 19.83 -13.15
N ALA A 49 -14.59 20.79 -13.92
CA ALA A 49 -15.65 21.71 -13.51
C ALA A 49 -15.36 22.49 -12.19
N GLY A 50 -14.11 22.88 -11.96
CA GLY A 50 -13.68 23.61 -10.77
C GLY A 50 -13.11 22.71 -9.64
N VAL A 51 -13.18 21.39 -9.83
CA VAL A 51 -12.56 20.42 -8.89
C VAL A 51 -11.25 19.93 -9.51
N LEU A 52 -10.17 20.00 -8.75
CA LEU A 52 -8.86 19.50 -9.15
C LEU A 52 -8.73 18.04 -8.75
N MET A 53 -8.77 17.16 -9.73
CA MET A 53 -8.62 15.72 -9.54
C MET A 53 -7.21 15.30 -9.95
N THR A 54 -6.52 14.62 -9.07
CA THR A 54 -5.19 14.05 -9.33
C THR A 54 -5.32 12.56 -9.53
N LYS A 55 -4.85 12.05 -10.66
CA LYS A 55 -4.81 10.62 -10.96
C LYS A 55 -3.42 10.23 -11.41
N GLY A 56 -2.95 9.10 -10.88
CA GLY A 56 -1.62 8.59 -11.19
C GLY A 56 -1.39 7.20 -10.65
N THR A 57 -0.14 6.75 -10.74
CA THR A 57 0.31 5.48 -10.19
C THR A 57 1.61 5.70 -9.42
N ILE A 58 1.66 5.14 -8.23
CA ILE A 58 2.84 5.12 -7.37
C ILE A 58 3.49 3.75 -7.54
N HIS A 59 4.78 3.72 -7.84
CA HIS A 59 5.57 2.50 -8.01
C HIS A 59 6.66 2.44 -6.93
N ALA A 60 6.81 1.29 -6.30
CA ALA A 60 7.88 1.05 -5.34
C ALA A 60 8.38 -0.38 -5.42
N HIS A 61 9.67 -0.56 -5.10
CA HIS A 61 10.31 -1.86 -4.96
C HIS A 61 10.51 -2.17 -3.48
N LEU A 62 10.04 -3.34 -3.05
CA LEU A 62 10.12 -3.80 -1.66
C LEU A 62 11.06 -4.99 -1.53
N ASP A 63 11.90 -4.96 -0.50
CA ASP A 63 12.58 -6.13 0.06
C ASP A 63 11.86 -6.50 1.36
N ALA A 64 11.29 -7.67 1.46
CA ALA A 64 10.50 -8.07 2.62
C ALA A 64 10.74 -9.50 3.06
N VAL A 65 10.39 -9.81 4.30
CA VAL A 65 10.36 -11.16 4.85
C VAL A 65 8.91 -11.61 4.92
N CYS A 66 8.59 -12.76 4.35
CA CYS A 66 7.25 -13.29 4.36
C CYS A 66 6.76 -13.61 5.77
N ASP A 67 5.66 -13.00 6.19
CA ASP A 67 5.07 -13.18 7.54
C ASP A 67 4.54 -14.60 7.79
N ARG A 68 4.36 -15.42 6.74
CA ARG A 68 3.90 -16.82 6.87
C ARG A 68 5.03 -17.83 6.88
N CYS A 69 6.02 -17.69 6.00
CA CYS A 69 7.07 -18.69 5.84
C CYS A 69 8.46 -18.24 6.29
N GLY A 70 8.65 -16.94 6.58
CA GLY A 70 9.91 -16.38 7.05
C GLY A 70 11.00 -16.31 5.97
N GLU A 71 10.65 -16.43 4.69
CA GLU A 71 11.60 -16.31 3.59
C GLU A 71 11.67 -14.89 3.07
N ASP A 72 12.88 -14.46 2.69
CA ASP A 72 13.09 -13.18 2.03
C ASP A 72 12.50 -13.24 0.61
N TYR A 73 11.88 -12.14 0.19
CA TYR A 73 11.39 -11.95 -1.16
C TYR A 73 11.42 -10.48 -1.56
N GLU A 74 11.42 -10.25 -2.86
CA GLU A 74 11.33 -8.93 -3.48
C GLU A 74 9.98 -8.80 -4.18
N ASP A 75 9.40 -7.61 -4.17
CA ASP A 75 8.12 -7.33 -4.83
C ASP A 75 8.11 -5.91 -5.40
N ASP A 76 7.54 -5.78 -6.59
CA ASP A 76 7.28 -4.50 -7.24
C ASP A 76 5.80 -4.16 -7.07
N ILE A 77 5.52 -3.16 -6.24
CA ILE A 77 4.16 -2.75 -5.92
C ILE A 77 3.73 -1.51 -6.69
N GLU A 78 2.45 -1.47 -7.04
CA GLU A 78 1.81 -0.34 -7.69
C GLU A 78 0.56 0.06 -6.92
N TYR A 79 0.49 1.33 -6.48
CA TYR A 79 -0.68 1.88 -5.83
C TYR A 79 -1.32 2.97 -6.67
N PRO A 80 -2.66 2.99 -6.79
CA PRO A 80 -3.35 4.08 -7.46
C PRO A 80 -3.25 5.37 -6.64
N LEU A 81 -2.94 6.47 -7.29
CA LEU A 81 -3.10 7.81 -6.76
C LEU A 81 -4.39 8.38 -7.33
N ASP A 82 -5.43 8.51 -6.52
CA ASP A 82 -6.70 9.14 -6.89
C ASP A 82 -7.13 10.07 -5.74
N VAL A 83 -6.79 11.34 -5.85
CA VAL A 83 -7.02 12.33 -4.80
C VAL A 83 -7.61 13.62 -5.37
N VAL A 84 -8.31 14.35 -4.52
CA VAL A 84 -8.90 15.65 -4.82
C VAL A 84 -8.11 16.74 -4.12
N LEU A 85 -7.77 17.80 -4.87
CA LEU A 85 -7.09 18.96 -4.32
C LEU A 85 -8.09 20.10 -4.14
N VAL A 86 -8.10 20.72 -2.95
CA VAL A 86 -9.01 21.79 -2.60
C VAL A 86 -8.26 23.06 -2.17
N THR A 87 -8.79 24.22 -2.50
CA THR A 87 -8.20 25.50 -2.11
C THR A 87 -8.50 25.86 -0.66
N GLU A 88 -9.61 25.38 -0.12
CA GLU A 88 -10.02 25.57 1.28
C GLU A 88 -10.72 24.30 1.75
N LEU A 89 -10.40 23.82 2.94
CA LEU A 89 -11.15 22.76 3.60
C LEU A 89 -12.45 23.40 4.14
N ALA A 90 -13.59 22.87 3.72
CA ALA A 90 -14.90 23.43 4.09
C ALA A 90 -15.22 23.24 5.59
N ASP A 91 -14.62 22.24 6.24
CA ASP A 91 -14.72 21.97 7.69
C ASP A 91 -13.45 21.24 8.15
N GLU A 92 -12.88 21.65 9.29
CA GLU A 92 -11.71 20.99 9.91
C GLU A 92 -12.01 19.57 10.41
N ASP A 93 -13.29 19.16 10.47
CA ASP A 93 -13.74 17.86 10.97
C ASP A 93 -13.92 16.81 9.85
N HIS A 94 -13.76 17.16 8.58
CA HIS A 94 -13.81 16.23 7.45
C HIS A 94 -12.41 15.96 6.92
N GLU A 95 -11.65 15.13 7.63
CA GLU A 95 -10.48 14.42 7.10
C GLU A 95 -10.97 13.25 6.21
N ASP A 96 -11.60 13.57 5.08
CA ASP A 96 -11.89 12.55 4.07
C ASP A 96 -10.57 12.07 3.49
N GLU A 97 -10.30 10.78 3.62
CA GLU A 97 -9.15 10.12 3.01
C GLU A 97 -9.17 10.40 1.50
N GLY A 98 -8.17 11.15 1.01
CA GLY A 98 -8.06 11.51 -0.40
C GLY A 98 -8.40 12.95 -0.76
N ILE A 99 -8.67 13.82 0.22
CA ILE A 99 -8.78 15.28 0.00
C ILE A 99 -7.56 15.97 0.60
N PHE A 100 -6.85 16.73 -0.23
CA PHE A 100 -5.64 17.44 0.19
C PHE A 100 -5.78 18.94 -0.08
N PRO A 101 -5.44 19.80 0.91
CA PRO A 101 -5.45 21.24 0.74
C PRO A 101 -4.28 21.70 -0.14
N LEU A 102 -4.51 22.77 -0.89
CA LEU A 102 -3.46 23.49 -1.60
C LEU A 102 -2.83 24.55 -0.69
N GLU A 103 -1.55 24.75 -0.82
CA GLU A 103 -0.87 25.93 -0.28
C GLU A 103 -0.91 27.09 -1.30
N GLY A 104 -1.96 27.89 -1.25
CA GLY A 104 -2.26 28.87 -2.28
C GLY A 104 -2.61 28.19 -3.61
N ASN A 105 -1.72 28.25 -4.60
CA ASN A 105 -1.88 27.60 -5.91
C ASN A 105 -0.95 26.40 -6.09
N PHE A 106 -0.32 25.94 -5.03
CA PHE A 106 0.67 24.85 -5.07
C PHE A 106 0.15 23.60 -4.37
N ALA A 107 0.39 22.44 -4.97
CA ALA A 107 0.21 21.14 -4.33
C ALA A 107 1.55 20.59 -3.86
N ASP A 108 1.66 20.17 -2.60
CA ASP A 108 2.82 19.43 -2.14
C ASP A 108 2.69 17.95 -2.49
N MET A 109 3.26 17.59 -3.65
CA MET A 109 3.19 16.22 -4.16
C MET A 109 3.95 15.22 -3.28
N ASP A 110 5.00 15.66 -2.57
CA ASP A 110 5.78 14.78 -1.71
C ASP A 110 4.94 14.33 -0.51
N GLU A 111 4.21 15.25 0.12
CA GLU A 111 3.32 14.96 1.23
C GLU A 111 2.14 14.08 0.79
N ILE A 112 1.52 14.41 -0.35
CA ILE A 112 0.39 13.65 -0.91
C ILE A 112 0.81 12.21 -1.22
N ILE A 113 1.91 12.02 -1.96
CA ILE A 113 2.39 10.70 -2.36
C ILE A 113 2.80 9.89 -1.13
N ARG A 114 3.51 10.51 -0.17
CA ARG A 114 3.90 9.88 1.09
C ARG A 114 2.69 9.38 1.88
N THR A 115 1.66 10.22 2.02
CA THR A 115 0.44 9.89 2.74
C THR A 115 -0.32 8.75 2.05
N VAL A 116 -0.55 8.84 0.74
CA VAL A 116 -1.24 7.81 -0.03
C VAL A 116 -0.46 6.49 -0.01
N PHE A 117 0.88 6.54 -0.10
CA PHE A 117 1.74 5.36 -0.01
C PHE A 117 1.59 4.65 1.34
N ILE A 118 1.65 5.40 2.46
CA ILE A 118 1.49 4.85 3.81
C ILE A 118 0.10 4.22 3.99
N LEU A 119 -0.95 4.88 3.53
CA LEU A 119 -2.33 4.40 3.67
C LEU A 119 -2.64 3.14 2.85
N ASN A 120 -1.96 2.95 1.72
CA ASN A 120 -2.14 1.79 0.86
C ASN A 120 -1.18 0.63 1.18
N MET A 121 -0.17 0.87 2.03
CA MET A 121 0.81 -0.17 2.36
C MET A 121 0.14 -1.33 3.08
N ASP A 122 0.46 -2.54 2.63
CA ASP A 122 -0.05 -3.77 3.22
C ASP A 122 0.41 -3.93 4.67
N THR A 123 -0.50 -4.42 5.51
CA THR A 123 -0.21 -4.76 6.92
C THR A 123 0.44 -6.13 7.08
N LYS A 124 0.47 -6.94 6.02
CA LYS A 124 1.08 -8.27 5.99
C LYS A 124 1.84 -8.47 4.70
N PHE A 125 3.08 -8.86 4.84
CA PHE A 125 3.99 -9.12 3.72
C PHE A 125 4.02 -10.62 3.42
N LEU A 126 3.57 -11.01 2.24
CA LEU A 126 3.47 -12.41 1.81
C LEU A 126 4.22 -12.62 0.51
N CYS A 127 5.08 -13.63 0.46
CA CYS A 127 5.79 -13.97 -0.78
C CYS A 127 4.87 -14.50 -1.89
N SER A 128 3.65 -14.92 -1.54
CA SER A 128 2.59 -15.36 -2.45
C SER A 128 1.28 -15.44 -1.68
N ASP A 129 0.15 -15.16 -2.33
CA ASP A 129 -1.20 -15.32 -1.76
C ASP A 129 -1.45 -16.75 -1.27
N ASP A 130 -0.93 -17.73 -2.01
CA ASP A 130 -1.04 -19.17 -1.72
C ASP A 130 0.05 -19.69 -0.78
N CYS A 131 0.86 -18.82 -0.14
CA CYS A 131 1.91 -19.24 0.75
C CYS A 131 1.35 -20.10 1.89
N LEU A 132 1.80 -21.35 1.98
CA LEU A 132 1.37 -22.33 3.00
C LEU A 132 2.00 -22.07 4.38
N GLY A 133 3.05 -21.25 4.44
CA GLY A 133 3.73 -20.87 5.67
C GLY A 133 4.56 -21.98 6.28
N LEU A 134 4.83 -21.83 7.59
CA LEU A 134 5.53 -22.81 8.41
C LEU A 134 4.55 -23.73 9.11
N CYS A 135 4.91 -25.01 9.23
CA CYS A 135 4.16 -25.95 10.05
C CYS A 135 4.23 -25.55 11.53
N CYS A 136 3.07 -25.39 12.18
CA CYS A 136 2.98 -25.00 13.60
C CYS A 136 3.60 -26.02 14.58
N GLY A 137 3.80 -27.28 14.15
CA GLY A 137 4.35 -28.33 15.01
C GLY A 137 5.85 -28.56 14.85
N CYS A 138 6.37 -28.57 13.60
CA CYS A 138 7.78 -28.89 13.34
C CYS A 138 8.56 -27.73 12.69
N GLY A 139 7.89 -26.61 12.35
CA GLY A 139 8.56 -25.46 11.74
C GLY A 139 8.97 -25.63 10.29
N VAL A 140 8.66 -26.79 9.65
CA VAL A 140 9.02 -26.99 8.24
C VAL A 140 8.26 -26.03 7.33
N ASN A 141 8.92 -25.49 6.31
CA ASN A 141 8.27 -24.67 5.31
C ASN A 141 7.41 -25.54 4.39
N LEU A 142 6.08 -25.36 4.49
CA LEU A 142 5.09 -26.17 3.78
C LEU A 142 5.05 -25.89 2.27
N ASN A 143 5.67 -24.80 1.81
CA ASN A 143 5.83 -24.53 0.39
C ASN A 143 6.92 -25.42 -0.25
N ARG A 144 7.86 -25.94 0.55
CA ARG A 144 9.02 -26.72 0.09
C ARG A 144 8.90 -28.19 0.42
N GLU A 145 8.38 -28.51 1.62
CA GLU A 145 8.33 -29.87 2.14
C GLU A 145 7.00 -30.21 2.79
N ALA A 146 6.59 -31.48 2.67
CA ALA A 146 5.43 -31.96 3.40
C ALA A 146 5.69 -32.08 4.90
N CYS A 147 4.71 -31.69 5.72
CA CYS A 147 4.79 -31.83 7.17
C CYS A 147 4.93 -33.30 7.57
N ARG A 148 5.88 -33.61 8.47
CA ARG A 148 6.11 -34.93 9.03
C ARG A 148 5.49 -35.13 10.43
N CYS A 149 4.79 -34.12 10.95
CA CYS A 149 4.13 -34.21 12.24
C CYS A 149 3.03 -35.28 12.20
N LYS A 150 2.95 -36.09 13.25
CA LYS A 150 1.74 -36.87 13.51
C LYS A 150 0.67 -35.87 13.97
N LYS A 151 -0.47 -35.82 13.29
CA LYS A 151 -1.63 -35.06 13.75
C LYS A 151 -2.13 -35.69 15.03
N GLU A 152 -1.66 -35.21 16.18
CA GLU A 152 -2.29 -35.52 17.46
C GLU A 152 -3.60 -34.75 17.53
N ILE A 153 -4.67 -35.50 17.64
CA ILE A 153 -6.01 -34.91 17.77
C ILE A 153 -6.16 -34.52 19.23
N ASP A 154 -6.52 -33.26 19.49
CA ASP A 154 -6.85 -32.82 20.85
C ASP A 154 -7.92 -33.75 21.40
N PRO A 155 -7.67 -34.40 22.60
CA PRO A 155 -8.60 -35.34 23.22
C PRO A 155 -10.03 -34.79 23.38
N ARG A 156 -10.20 -33.47 23.48
CA ARG A 156 -11.51 -32.81 23.56
C ARG A 156 -12.35 -32.99 22.32
N PHE A 157 -11.71 -33.16 21.14
CA PHE A 157 -12.38 -33.33 19.86
C PHE A 157 -12.49 -34.81 19.43
N ALA A 158 -11.98 -35.75 20.23
CA ALA A 158 -12.04 -37.17 19.90
C ALA A 158 -13.48 -37.70 19.72
N ALA A 159 -14.43 -37.17 20.51
CA ALA A 159 -15.84 -37.53 20.41
C ALA A 159 -16.48 -37.03 19.09
N LEU A 160 -16.10 -35.86 18.60
CA LEU A 160 -16.58 -35.32 17.32
C LEU A 160 -16.06 -36.09 16.12
N GLN A 161 -14.82 -36.62 16.21
CA GLN A 161 -14.24 -37.41 15.14
C GLN A 161 -14.93 -38.77 14.98
N GLN A 162 -15.44 -39.37 16.06
CA GLN A 162 -16.23 -40.61 15.98
C GLN A 162 -17.53 -40.41 15.20
N LEU A 163 -18.12 -39.21 15.20
CA LEU A 163 -19.32 -38.88 14.45
C LEU A 163 -19.08 -38.66 12.95
N LEU A 164 -17.85 -38.26 12.57
CA LEU A 164 -17.45 -38.02 11.17
C LEU A 164 -17.05 -39.33 10.45
N ASN A 165 -16.79 -40.41 11.19
CA ASN A 165 -16.38 -41.71 10.64
C ASN A 165 -17.54 -42.75 10.59
N GLN A 166 -18.79 -42.32 10.85
CA GLN A 166 -20.01 -43.08 10.60
C GLN A 166 -20.64 -42.67 9.27
#